data_2b630afa3b9dbac535969b468368da0e
#
_entry.id   2b630afa3b9dbac535969b468368da0e
#
_cell.length_a   1.000
_cell.length_b   1.000
_cell.length_c   1.000
_cell.angle_alpha   90.00
_cell.angle_beta   90.00
_cell.angle_gamma   90.00
#
_symmetry.space_group_name_H-M   'P 1'
#
loop_
_entity.id
_entity.type
_entity.pdbx_description
1 polymer ?
#
loop_
_entity_poly.entity_id
_entity_poly.type
_entity_poly.pdbx_seq_one_letter_code
_entity_poly.pdbx_strand_id
1 'polypeptide(L)'
;LDSIPMLVLSGQVRYDTTAHSTGLGIRAMGDQEFEITKAIDCMTKYSEMVLDPMRIRFCLEKSLYLAQTGRPGPCWLDIPLNVQGAYIETEALLGFDKDDYEAGGTGWSGHGTGCSGCTICMMNKVEGKPAMIPSDVSGQGEKRVKLPDPVTVEQAREILKKVREAKRPV
;
A
#
# COMPACT_ATOMS: atom_id res chain seq x y z
N LEU A 1 9.45 -16.85 14.55
CA LEU A 1 9.89 -17.03 15.93
C LEU A 1 11.41 -17.07 16.06
N ASP A 2 12.11 -17.56 15.03
CA ASP A 2 13.56 -17.79 15.09
C ASP A 2 14.41 -16.55 14.79
N SER A 3 13.78 -15.40 14.65
CA SER A 3 14.45 -14.12 14.40
C SER A 3 15.38 -14.14 13.15
N ILE A 4 14.93 -14.80 12.09
CA ILE A 4 15.68 -14.92 10.85
C ILE A 4 15.49 -13.63 10.04
N PRO A 5 16.56 -12.90 9.70
CA PRO A 5 16.48 -11.77 8.79
C PRO A 5 16.16 -12.27 7.38
N MET A 6 15.02 -11.87 6.85
CA MET A 6 14.55 -12.32 5.54
C MET A 6 13.88 -11.15 4.80
N LEU A 7 14.17 -11.02 3.52
CA LEU A 7 13.43 -10.14 2.62
C LEU A 7 12.67 -11.01 1.62
N VAL A 8 11.35 -10.83 1.60
CA VAL A 8 10.45 -11.49 0.65
C VAL A 8 9.99 -10.48 -0.37
N LEU A 9 10.04 -10.86 -1.64
CA LEU A 9 9.51 -10.09 -2.75
C LEU A 9 8.38 -10.87 -3.39
N SER A 10 7.19 -10.29 -3.46
CA SER A 10 6.04 -10.84 -4.18
C SER A 10 5.65 -9.97 -5.37
N GLY A 11 5.11 -10.59 -6.40
CA GLY A 11 4.49 -9.88 -7.51
C GLY A 11 3.00 -9.71 -7.28
N GLN A 12 2.48 -8.55 -7.65
CA GLN A 12 1.05 -8.23 -7.60
C GLN A 12 0.52 -8.01 -9.02
N VAL A 13 -0.78 -8.15 -9.21
CA VAL A 13 -1.46 -7.71 -10.43
C VAL A 13 -1.21 -6.22 -10.66
N ARG A 14 -1.56 -5.69 -11.82
CA ARG A 14 -1.42 -4.26 -12.10
C ARG A 14 -2.14 -3.44 -11.03
N TYR A 15 -1.48 -2.42 -10.50
CA TYR A 15 -2.05 -1.58 -9.44
C TYR A 15 -3.41 -0.97 -9.83
N ASP A 16 -3.53 -0.47 -11.05
CA ASP A 16 -4.73 0.14 -11.59
C ASP A 16 -5.94 -0.84 -11.68
N THR A 17 -5.71 -2.14 -11.57
CA THR A 17 -6.75 -3.17 -11.54
C THR A 17 -7.01 -3.72 -10.14
N THR A 18 -6.44 -3.13 -9.11
CA THR A 18 -6.65 -3.55 -7.72
C THR A 18 -7.80 -2.78 -7.04
N ALA A 19 -8.45 -3.40 -6.08
CA ALA A 19 -9.40 -2.73 -5.19
C ALA A 19 -8.74 -1.56 -4.45
N HIS A 20 -7.47 -1.71 -4.10
CA HIS A 20 -6.68 -0.66 -3.44
C HIS A 20 -6.64 0.64 -4.26
N SER A 21 -6.51 0.55 -5.59
CA SER A 21 -6.48 1.72 -6.47
C SER A 21 -7.79 2.50 -6.53
N THR A 22 -8.91 1.84 -6.21
CA THR A 22 -10.25 2.44 -6.29
C THR A 22 -10.62 3.24 -5.05
N GLY A 23 -9.94 3.04 -3.92
CA GLY A 23 -10.32 3.58 -2.63
C GLY A 23 -11.66 3.05 -2.08
N LEU A 24 -12.25 2.04 -2.73
CA LEU A 24 -13.49 1.42 -2.29
C LEU A 24 -13.22 0.31 -1.26
N GLY A 25 -14.13 0.14 -0.32
CA GLY A 25 -14.05 -0.92 0.70
C GLY A 25 -14.41 -2.32 0.17
N ILE A 26 -14.05 -2.64 -1.07
CA ILE A 26 -14.25 -3.94 -1.69
C ILE A 26 -13.06 -4.85 -1.44
N ARG A 27 -13.30 -6.16 -1.42
CA ARG A 27 -12.28 -7.15 -1.11
C ARG A 27 -11.24 -7.31 -2.22
N ALA A 28 -11.67 -7.37 -3.46
CA ALA A 28 -10.85 -7.54 -4.64
C ALA A 28 -11.60 -7.04 -5.87
N MET A 29 -10.88 -6.56 -6.87
CA MET A 29 -11.41 -6.14 -8.17
C MET A 29 -10.71 -6.89 -9.30
N GLY A 30 -9.39 -7.01 -9.23
CA GLY A 30 -8.58 -7.74 -10.21
C GLY A 30 -8.66 -9.25 -10.03
N ASP A 31 -8.56 -9.98 -11.14
CA ASP A 31 -8.35 -11.41 -11.11
C ASP A 31 -7.01 -11.72 -10.44
N GLN A 32 -6.99 -12.65 -9.48
CA GLN A 32 -5.82 -13.03 -8.68
C GLN A 32 -5.26 -11.92 -7.74
N GLU A 33 -5.98 -10.83 -7.56
CA GLU A 33 -5.62 -9.82 -6.59
C GLU A 33 -5.66 -10.38 -5.16
N PHE A 34 -4.60 -10.13 -4.40
CA PHE A 34 -4.56 -10.44 -2.98
C PHE A 34 -3.78 -9.36 -2.21
N GLU A 35 -4.38 -8.80 -1.19
CA GLU A 35 -3.75 -7.77 -0.35
C GLU A 35 -2.79 -8.41 0.65
N ILE A 36 -1.66 -8.92 0.15
CA ILE A 36 -0.69 -9.69 0.94
C ILE A 36 -0.08 -8.84 2.05
N THR A 37 0.19 -7.57 1.81
CA THR A 37 0.83 -6.67 2.79
C THR A 37 0.02 -6.55 4.06
N LYS A 38 -1.31 -6.44 3.96
CA LYS A 38 -2.20 -6.44 5.13
C LYS A 38 -2.26 -7.80 5.82
N ALA A 39 -2.24 -8.88 5.05
CA ALA A 39 -2.35 -10.23 5.61
C ALA A 39 -1.14 -10.61 6.47
N ILE A 40 0.05 -10.12 6.13
CA ILE A 40 1.31 -10.47 6.79
C ILE A 40 1.85 -9.38 7.72
N ASP A 41 1.17 -8.26 7.85
CA ASP A 41 1.63 -7.12 8.66
C ASP A 41 1.97 -7.54 10.10
N CYS A 42 1.14 -8.38 10.70
CA CYS A 42 1.38 -8.88 12.06
C CYS A 42 2.56 -9.87 12.18
N MET A 43 3.10 -10.38 11.07
CA MET A 43 4.18 -11.37 11.03
C MET A 43 5.51 -10.78 10.57
N THR A 44 5.50 -9.56 10.04
CA THR A 44 6.67 -8.92 9.46
C THR A 44 7.08 -7.67 10.26
N LYS A 45 8.33 -7.29 10.16
CA LYS A 45 8.83 -6.02 10.72
C LYS A 45 8.46 -4.81 9.86
N TYR A 46 8.26 -5.06 8.58
CA TYR A 46 7.90 -4.07 7.58
C TYR A 46 7.28 -4.77 6.38
N SER A 47 6.17 -4.24 5.92
CA SER A 47 5.52 -4.68 4.68
C SER A 47 5.05 -3.45 3.90
N GLU A 48 5.34 -3.41 2.60
CA GLU A 48 4.91 -2.30 1.72
C GLU A 48 4.60 -2.81 0.33
N MET A 49 3.51 -2.29 -0.27
CA MET A 49 3.27 -2.38 -1.71
C MET A 49 3.98 -1.21 -2.39
N VAL A 50 4.93 -1.51 -3.28
CA VAL A 50 5.71 -0.50 -3.98
C VAL A 50 4.89 0.09 -5.11
N LEU A 51 4.36 1.29 -4.93
CA LEU A 51 3.49 1.96 -5.92
C LEU A 51 4.27 2.83 -6.91
N ASP A 52 5.38 3.41 -6.47
CA ASP A 52 6.24 4.26 -7.27
C ASP A 52 7.54 3.53 -7.63
N PRO A 53 7.79 3.26 -8.93
CA PRO A 53 9.02 2.60 -9.37
C PRO A 53 10.30 3.30 -8.91
N MET A 54 10.27 4.64 -8.78
CA MET A 54 11.43 5.42 -8.35
C MET A 54 11.80 5.20 -6.88
N ARG A 55 10.90 4.62 -6.10
CA ARG A 55 11.15 4.28 -4.69
C ARG A 55 11.71 2.88 -4.47
N ILE A 56 11.90 2.09 -5.50
CA ILE A 56 12.31 0.69 -5.35
C ILE A 56 13.62 0.55 -4.56
N ARG A 57 14.61 1.38 -4.84
CA ARG A 57 15.89 1.36 -4.13
C ARG A 57 15.69 1.64 -2.64
N PHE A 58 14.96 2.70 -2.32
CA PHE A 58 14.63 3.06 -0.94
C PHE A 58 13.93 1.90 -0.20
N CYS A 59 12.90 1.30 -0.81
CA CYS A 59 12.15 0.21 -0.20
C CYS A 59 13.02 -1.02 0.06
N LEU A 60 13.91 -1.36 -0.87
CA LEU A 60 14.85 -2.48 -0.74
C LEU A 60 15.86 -2.22 0.38
N GLU A 61 16.53 -1.08 0.37
CA GLU A 61 17.55 -0.72 1.38
C GLU A 61 16.93 -0.63 2.77
N LYS A 62 15.76 0.01 2.91
CA LYS A 62 15.00 0.07 4.17
C LYS A 62 14.62 -1.32 4.68
N SER A 63 14.12 -2.18 3.80
CA SER A 63 13.76 -3.54 4.17
C SER A 63 14.95 -4.35 4.67
N LEU A 64 16.09 -4.26 3.99
CA LEU A 64 17.32 -4.95 4.39
C LEU A 64 17.84 -4.43 5.73
N TYR A 65 17.80 -3.12 5.93
CA TYR A 65 18.17 -2.51 7.20
C TYR A 65 17.29 -3.00 8.35
N LEU A 66 15.97 -2.91 8.18
CA LEU A 66 15.02 -3.33 9.21
C LEU A 66 15.06 -4.82 9.50
N ALA A 67 15.26 -5.66 8.49
CA ALA A 67 15.35 -7.10 8.67
C ALA A 67 16.50 -7.49 9.62
N GLN A 68 17.59 -6.73 9.63
CA GLN A 68 18.82 -7.03 10.38
C GLN A 68 18.96 -6.23 11.68
N THR A 69 18.28 -5.08 11.81
CA THR A 69 18.45 -4.15 12.95
C THR A 69 17.56 -4.54 14.11
N GLY A 70 18.06 -4.38 15.33
CA GLY A 70 17.37 -4.77 16.55
C GLY A 70 17.17 -6.30 16.60
N ARG A 71 15.96 -6.77 16.98
CA ARG A 71 15.64 -8.18 16.83
C ARG A 71 15.43 -8.49 15.35
N PRO A 72 16.24 -9.33 14.70
CA PRO A 72 16.08 -9.66 13.29
C PRO A 72 14.71 -10.29 12.99
N GLY A 73 14.23 -10.09 11.77
CA GLY A 73 12.93 -10.63 11.37
C GLY A 73 12.61 -10.35 9.90
N PRO A 74 11.51 -10.90 9.39
CA PRO A 74 11.16 -10.79 7.98
C PRO A 74 10.65 -9.40 7.63
N CYS A 75 10.96 -8.98 6.40
CA CYS A 75 10.35 -7.84 5.71
C CYS A 75 9.75 -8.31 4.38
N TRP A 76 8.76 -7.62 3.89
CA TRP A 76 8.03 -7.99 2.68
C TRP A 76 7.77 -6.79 1.77
N LEU A 77 8.10 -6.92 0.49
CA LEU A 77 7.72 -5.95 -0.53
C LEU A 77 6.84 -6.63 -1.58
N ASP A 78 5.69 -6.04 -1.84
CA ASP A 78 4.76 -6.45 -2.89
C ASP A 78 4.86 -5.49 -4.07
N ILE A 79 5.15 -6.01 -5.27
CA ILE A 79 5.53 -5.20 -6.42
C ILE A 79 4.51 -5.42 -7.54
N PRO A 80 3.62 -4.44 -7.80
CA PRO A 80 2.65 -4.51 -8.89
C PRO A 80 3.30 -4.63 -10.26
N LEU A 81 2.67 -5.34 -11.18
CA LEU A 81 3.19 -5.64 -12.51
C LEU A 81 3.57 -4.38 -13.32
N ASN A 82 2.80 -3.30 -13.19
CA ASN A 82 3.11 -2.04 -13.84
C ASN A 82 4.38 -1.37 -13.26
N VAL A 83 4.68 -1.60 -11.99
CA VAL A 83 5.92 -1.15 -11.35
C VAL A 83 7.09 -2.01 -11.79
N GLN A 84 6.91 -3.35 -11.88
CA GLN A 84 7.95 -4.26 -12.37
C GLN A 84 8.38 -3.95 -13.81
N GLY A 85 7.42 -3.57 -14.66
CA GLY A 85 7.67 -3.23 -16.06
C GLY A 85 8.04 -1.75 -16.32
N ALA A 86 8.13 -0.93 -15.28
CA ALA A 86 8.44 0.47 -15.44
C ALA A 86 9.90 0.69 -15.83
N TYR A 87 10.11 1.64 -16.73
CA TYR A 87 11.46 2.11 -17.04
C TYR A 87 11.93 3.05 -15.93
N ILE A 88 13.09 2.77 -15.36
CA ILE A 88 13.70 3.57 -14.29
C ILE A 88 15.13 3.96 -14.66
N GLU A 89 15.52 5.16 -14.27
CA GLU A 89 16.90 5.63 -14.35
C GLU A 89 17.59 5.33 -13.02
N THR A 90 18.44 4.32 -13.02
CA THR A 90 19.04 3.77 -11.79
C THR A 90 19.88 4.78 -11.02
N GLU A 91 20.51 5.71 -11.73
CA GLU A 91 21.36 6.75 -11.12
C GLU A 91 20.55 7.85 -10.42
N ALA A 92 19.28 8.01 -10.82
CA ALA A 92 18.35 8.97 -10.20
C ALA A 92 17.62 8.40 -8.97
N LEU A 93 17.78 7.11 -8.68
CA LEU A 93 17.10 6.48 -7.56
C LEU A 93 17.71 6.95 -6.23
N LEU A 94 16.85 7.44 -5.36
CA LEU A 94 17.20 7.80 -4.01
C LEU A 94 17.21 6.58 -3.10
N GLY A 95 18.24 6.48 -2.27
CA GLY A 95 18.39 5.39 -1.30
C GLY A 95 17.71 5.67 0.03
N PHE A 96 17.89 4.74 0.95
CA PHE A 96 17.45 4.86 2.33
C PHE A 96 18.54 5.53 3.18
N ASP A 97 18.17 6.60 3.88
CA ASP A 97 19.04 7.29 4.82
C ASP A 97 18.79 6.73 6.24
N LYS A 98 19.76 5.95 6.70
CA LYS A 98 19.72 5.33 8.02
C LYS A 98 19.76 6.36 9.14
N ASP A 99 20.58 7.40 9.01
CA ASP A 99 20.82 8.37 10.08
C ASP A 99 19.58 9.25 10.27
N ASP A 100 18.93 9.65 9.18
CA ASP A 100 17.64 10.34 9.25
C ASP A 100 16.57 9.45 9.91
N TYR A 101 16.53 8.16 9.55
CA TYR A 101 15.56 7.22 10.10
C TYR A 101 15.77 6.99 11.61
N GLU A 102 17.01 6.81 12.08
CA GLU A 102 17.34 6.65 13.49
C GLU A 102 17.09 7.93 14.31
N ALA A 103 17.18 9.10 13.68
CA ALA A 103 16.80 10.38 14.28
C ALA A 103 15.27 10.61 14.33
N GLY A 104 14.46 9.67 13.88
CA GLY A 104 13.00 9.74 13.86
C GLY A 104 12.39 10.32 12.58
N GLY A 105 13.22 10.50 11.54
CA GLY A 105 12.76 10.84 10.20
C GLY A 105 12.21 9.64 9.42
N THR A 106 11.91 9.84 8.15
CA THR A 106 11.37 8.78 7.27
C THR A 106 12.46 7.88 6.68
N GLY A 107 13.71 8.31 6.73
CA GLY A 107 14.83 7.71 6.00
C GLY A 107 14.79 7.97 4.48
N TRP A 108 13.87 8.82 4.02
CA TRP A 108 13.73 9.17 2.62
C TRP A 108 14.44 10.49 2.32
N SER A 109 15.61 10.43 1.72
CA SER A 109 16.43 11.60 1.40
C SER A 109 15.89 12.44 0.21
N GLY A 110 14.81 12.00 -0.42
CA GLY A 110 14.21 12.66 -1.58
C GLY A 110 13.46 13.95 -1.31
N HIS A 111 13.37 14.39 -0.07
CA HIS A 111 12.76 15.67 0.29
C HIS A 111 13.79 16.80 0.30
N GLY A 112 14.39 17.08 -0.86
CA GLY A 112 14.99 18.39 -1.06
C GLY A 112 13.91 19.47 -0.91
N THR A 113 14.24 20.56 -0.27
CA THR A 113 13.43 21.73 0.08
C THR A 113 12.75 22.42 -1.12
N GLY A 114 12.31 21.69 -2.14
CA GLY A 114 11.76 22.25 -3.40
C GLY A 114 10.79 21.36 -4.15
N CYS A 115 10.49 20.17 -3.69
CA CYS A 115 9.52 19.32 -4.39
C CYS A 115 8.08 19.73 -4.03
N SER A 116 7.45 20.53 -4.88
CA SER A 116 6.06 21.02 -4.72
C SER A 116 5.00 20.12 -5.36
N GLY A 117 5.37 18.96 -5.92
CA GLY A 117 4.46 18.20 -6.78
C GLY A 117 4.44 16.68 -6.65
N CYS A 118 5.28 16.04 -5.82
CA CYS A 118 5.16 14.60 -5.66
C CYS A 118 4.11 14.25 -4.60
N THR A 119 3.40 13.15 -4.80
CA THR A 119 2.34 12.66 -3.90
C THR A 119 2.82 12.54 -2.44
N ILE A 120 4.10 12.21 -2.23
CA ILE A 120 4.71 12.06 -0.89
C ILE A 120 4.93 13.42 -0.24
N CYS A 121 5.35 14.44 -0.99
CA CYS A 121 5.48 15.80 -0.46
C CYS A 121 4.14 16.42 -0.09
N MET A 122 3.06 16.02 -0.77
CA MET A 122 1.70 16.41 -0.41
C MET A 122 1.21 15.72 0.87
N MET A 123 1.61 14.48 1.12
CA MET A 123 1.22 13.72 2.31
C MET A 123 1.94 14.19 3.59
N ASN A 124 3.18 14.68 3.50
CA ASN A 124 3.97 15.14 4.64
C ASN A 124 3.73 16.60 5.05
N LYS A 125 2.84 17.33 4.35
CA LYS A 125 2.46 18.70 4.74
C LYS A 125 1.44 18.76 5.89
N VAL A 126 1.03 17.65 6.45
CA VAL A 126 0.22 17.60 7.66
C VAL A 126 1.16 17.54 8.87
N GLU A 127 1.23 18.65 9.56
CA GLU A 127 2.10 18.89 10.72
C GLU A 127 2.08 17.75 11.76
N GLY A 128 3.26 17.21 12.07
CA GLY A 128 3.59 16.70 13.41
C GLY A 128 2.98 15.36 13.84
N LYS A 129 2.49 14.49 12.95
CA LYS A 129 2.09 13.13 13.31
C LYS A 129 2.91 12.09 12.58
N PRO A 130 3.32 10.98 13.25
CA PRO A 130 3.97 9.87 12.56
C PRO A 130 3.04 9.44 11.42
N ALA A 131 3.63 9.20 10.24
CA ALA A 131 2.88 8.83 9.05
C ALA A 131 2.17 7.50 9.26
N MET A 132 0.98 7.55 9.82
CA MET A 132 -0.02 6.55 9.51
C MET A 132 -0.34 6.75 8.02
N ILE A 133 -0.17 5.70 7.24
CA ILE A 133 -0.68 5.64 5.87
C ILE A 133 -2.16 6.00 5.99
N PRO A 134 -2.61 7.13 5.40
CA PRO A 134 -4.03 7.42 5.42
C PRO A 134 -4.72 6.31 4.62
N SER A 135 -5.69 5.66 5.23
CA SER A 135 -6.65 4.81 4.54
C SER A 135 -7.52 5.59 3.53
N ASP A 136 -7.22 6.87 3.34
CA ASP A 136 -7.97 7.79 2.50
C ASP A 136 -7.04 8.55 1.57
N VAL A 137 -6.76 7.95 0.40
CA VAL A 137 -6.31 8.71 -0.77
C VAL A 137 -7.54 9.31 -1.42
N SER A 138 -8.13 10.30 -0.80
CA SER A 138 -9.13 11.17 -1.41
C SER A 138 -8.54 12.57 -1.58
N GLY A 139 -7.66 12.71 -2.55
CA GLY A 139 -7.08 14.00 -2.96
C GLY A 139 -7.45 14.33 -4.38
N GLN A 140 -8.72 14.53 -4.66
CA GLN A 140 -9.22 15.45 -5.68
C GLN A 140 -10.68 15.77 -5.40
N GLY A 141 -10.97 17.06 -5.21
CA GLY A 141 -12.23 17.76 -5.36
C GLY A 141 -13.49 16.98 -4.97
N GLU A 142 -14.03 17.32 -3.82
CA GLU A 142 -15.31 16.86 -3.31
C GLU A 142 -16.38 16.68 -4.40
N LYS A 143 -16.58 15.44 -4.81
CA LYS A 143 -17.92 14.89 -4.99
C LYS A 143 -17.96 13.68 -4.06
N ARG A 144 -18.40 13.90 -2.83
CA ARG A 144 -18.88 12.80 -1.99
C ARG A 144 -19.89 12.05 -2.83
N VAL A 145 -19.48 10.91 -3.37
CA VAL A 145 -20.44 9.93 -3.85
C VAL A 145 -21.25 9.56 -2.61
N LYS A 146 -22.48 10.03 -2.55
CA LYS A 146 -23.42 9.67 -1.51
C LYS A 146 -23.50 8.15 -1.53
N LEU A 147 -22.91 7.49 -0.54
CA LEU A 147 -23.07 6.06 -0.36
C LEU A 147 -24.58 5.81 -0.36
N PRO A 148 -25.07 4.80 -1.09
CA PRO A 148 -26.47 4.43 -1.00
C PRO A 148 -26.80 4.17 0.46
N ASP A 149 -27.95 4.62 0.90
CA ASP A 149 -28.42 4.42 2.26
C ASP A 149 -28.29 2.94 2.66
N PRO A 150 -27.88 2.64 3.89
CA PRO A 150 -27.68 1.26 4.30
C PRO A 150 -28.93 0.44 4.02
N VAL A 151 -28.75 -0.66 3.32
CA VAL A 151 -29.87 -1.55 2.94
C VAL A 151 -30.63 -1.95 4.20
N THR A 152 -31.91 -1.66 4.25
CA THR A 152 -32.75 -2.03 5.38
C THR A 152 -32.86 -3.55 5.48
N VAL A 153 -33.13 -4.06 6.69
CA VAL A 153 -33.30 -5.51 6.93
C VAL A 153 -34.36 -6.11 6.01
N GLU A 154 -35.41 -5.36 5.70
CA GLU A 154 -36.46 -5.78 4.78
C GLU A 154 -35.98 -5.88 3.33
N GLN A 155 -35.24 -4.89 2.87
CA GLN A 155 -34.62 -4.93 1.53
C GLN A 155 -33.62 -6.07 1.41
N ALA A 156 -32.82 -6.33 2.44
CA ALA A 156 -31.91 -7.45 2.47
C ALA A 156 -32.64 -8.79 2.40
N ARG A 157 -33.75 -8.94 3.10
CA ARG A 157 -34.61 -10.16 3.04
C ARG A 157 -35.21 -10.35 1.65
N GLU A 158 -35.64 -9.29 1.00
CA GLU A 158 -36.20 -9.37 -0.35
C GLU A 158 -35.15 -9.75 -1.38
N ILE A 159 -33.93 -9.19 -1.27
CA ILE A 159 -32.79 -9.59 -2.12
C ILE A 159 -32.47 -11.08 -1.92
N LEU A 160 -32.39 -11.54 -0.67
CA LEU A 160 -32.13 -12.95 -0.37
C LEU A 160 -33.21 -13.88 -0.91
N LYS A 161 -34.48 -13.44 -0.89
CA LYS A 161 -35.58 -14.20 -1.47
C LYS A 161 -35.40 -14.33 -3.00
N LYS A 162 -35.11 -13.23 -3.70
CA LYS A 162 -34.84 -13.23 -5.14
C LYS A 162 -33.63 -14.11 -5.53
N VAL A 163 -32.57 -14.09 -4.73
CA VAL A 163 -31.39 -14.94 -4.92
C VAL A 163 -31.75 -16.43 -4.78
N ARG A 164 -32.58 -16.78 -3.78
CA ARG A 164 -33.04 -18.17 -3.61
C ARG A 164 -33.97 -18.68 -4.70
N GLU A 165 -34.78 -17.77 -5.27
CA GLU A 165 -35.70 -18.06 -6.37
C GLU A 165 -35.02 -18.08 -7.73
N ALA A 166 -33.79 -17.56 -7.84
CA ALA A 166 -33.02 -17.60 -9.07
C ALA A 166 -32.65 -19.04 -9.45
N LYS A 167 -33.02 -19.46 -10.65
CA LYS A 167 -32.77 -20.82 -11.16
C LYS A 167 -31.33 -21.11 -11.55
N ARG A 168 -30.42 -20.13 -11.42
CA ARG A 168 -28.99 -20.29 -11.64
C ARG A 168 -28.24 -19.67 -10.46
N PRO A 169 -27.41 -20.42 -9.75
CA PRO A 169 -26.45 -19.81 -8.86
C PRO A 169 -25.44 -19.00 -9.69
N VAL A 170 -25.21 -17.79 -9.30
CA VAL A 170 -24.13 -16.94 -9.84
C VAL A 170 -22.81 -17.35 -9.19
#